data_23a529f983ed40847b376e2e68c7ba89
#
_entry.id   23a529f983ed40847b376e2e68c7ba89
#
_cell.length_a   1.000
_cell.length_b   1.000
_cell.length_c   1.000
_cell.angle_alpha   90.00
_cell.angle_beta   90.00
_cell.angle_gamma   90.00
#
_symmetry.space_group_name_H-M   'P 1'
#
loop_
_entity.id
_entity.type
_entity.pdbx_description
1 polymer ?
#
loop_
_entity_poly.entity_id
_entity_poly.type
_entity_poly.pdbx_seq_one_letter_code
_entity_poly.pdbx_strand_id
1 'polypeptide(L)'
;MTTIKNIKPLSAEELFDLLKKEFAPYINSKLDSGLTIEYAHVYDVINISFPEVINGIAFTVIASVDEVLLEKNEENIDYDSALLEGHLIDFLKEKCE
;
A
#
# COMPACT_ATOMS: atom_id res chain seq x y z
N MET A 1 -1.67 12.14 4.36
CA MET A 1 -2.48 11.01 4.86
C MET A 1 -3.79 10.91 4.09
N THR A 2 -4.15 9.72 3.69
CA THR A 2 -5.37 9.46 2.94
C THR A 2 -6.24 8.48 3.71
N THR A 3 -7.53 8.75 3.79
CA THR A 3 -8.50 7.89 4.47
C THR A 3 -9.38 7.21 3.43
N ILE A 4 -9.50 5.89 3.53
CA ILE A 4 -10.32 5.08 2.65
C ILE A 4 -11.38 4.39 3.51
N LYS A 5 -12.62 4.39 3.05
CA LYS A 5 -13.69 3.72 3.80
C LYS A 5 -13.51 2.21 3.73
N ASN A 6 -13.61 1.55 4.88
CA ASN A 6 -13.48 0.09 4.96
C ASN A 6 -14.87 -0.54 4.98
N ILE A 7 -15.58 -0.45 3.86
CA ILE A 7 -16.95 -0.91 3.74
C ILE A 7 -17.04 -2.44 3.80
N LYS A 8 -16.04 -3.12 3.25
CA LYS A 8 -15.98 -4.58 3.25
C LYS A 8 -15.38 -5.15 4.53
N PRO A 9 -15.25 -4.41 5.58
CA PRO A 9 -14.47 -4.47 6.83
C PRO A 9 -13.32 -5.49 6.80
N LEU A 10 -12.36 -5.23 5.92
CA LEU A 10 -11.16 -6.06 5.83
C LEU A 10 -10.25 -5.80 7.02
N SER A 11 -9.75 -6.87 7.63
CA SER A 11 -8.75 -6.74 8.70
C SER A 11 -7.38 -6.46 8.09
N ALA A 12 -6.43 -6.05 8.95
CA ALA A 12 -5.06 -5.83 8.50
C ALA A 12 -4.46 -7.11 7.91
N GLU A 13 -4.76 -8.26 8.51
CA GLU A 13 -4.29 -9.55 8.01
C GLU A 13 -4.84 -9.84 6.61
N GLU A 14 -6.12 -9.60 6.40
CA GLU A 14 -6.74 -9.79 5.09
C GLU A 14 -6.16 -8.84 4.05
N LEU A 15 -5.96 -7.57 4.40
CA LEU A 15 -5.32 -6.60 3.51
C LEU A 15 -3.88 -6.99 3.20
N PHE A 16 -3.15 -7.47 4.20
CA PHE A 16 -1.78 -7.93 4.02
C PHE A 16 -1.71 -9.04 2.99
N ASP A 17 -2.60 -10.03 3.10
CA ASP A 17 -2.66 -11.13 2.15
C ASP A 17 -3.02 -10.66 0.74
N LEU A 18 -3.97 -9.74 0.62
CA LEU A 18 -4.37 -9.19 -0.67
C LEU A 18 -3.22 -8.40 -1.31
N LEU A 19 -2.53 -7.59 -0.53
CA LEU A 19 -1.40 -6.83 -1.03
C LEU A 19 -0.30 -7.77 -1.55
N LYS A 20 0.02 -8.80 -0.79
CA LYS A 20 1.04 -9.75 -1.20
C LYS A 20 0.68 -10.51 -2.47
N LYS A 21 -0.60 -10.84 -2.65
CA LYS A 21 -1.04 -11.64 -3.78
C LYS A 21 -1.32 -10.82 -5.03
N GLU A 22 -1.88 -9.62 -4.86
CA GLU A 22 -2.47 -8.89 -5.98
C GLU A 22 -1.83 -7.55 -6.27
N PHE A 23 -1.28 -6.87 -5.27
CA PHE A 23 -0.76 -5.53 -5.49
C PHE A 23 0.48 -5.50 -6.38
N ALA A 24 1.41 -6.44 -6.19
CA ALA A 24 2.63 -6.47 -7.01
C ALA A 24 2.31 -6.61 -8.50
N PRO A 25 1.49 -7.59 -8.92
CA PRO A 25 1.12 -7.66 -10.33
C PRO A 25 0.29 -6.45 -10.79
N TYR A 26 -0.54 -5.89 -9.91
CA TYR A 26 -1.34 -4.71 -10.23
C TYR A 26 -0.45 -3.50 -10.53
N ILE A 27 0.46 -3.16 -9.61
CA ILE A 27 1.30 -1.97 -9.76
C ILE A 27 2.30 -2.15 -10.90
N ASN A 28 2.87 -3.33 -11.06
CA ASN A 28 3.83 -3.58 -12.12
C ASN A 28 3.19 -3.55 -13.49
N SER A 29 1.93 -3.98 -13.59
CA SER A 29 1.17 -3.86 -14.82
C SER A 29 0.88 -2.39 -15.16
N LYS A 30 0.53 -1.59 -14.16
CA LYS A 30 0.24 -0.17 -14.37
C LYS A 30 1.49 0.63 -14.76
N LEU A 31 2.63 0.29 -14.20
CA LEU A 31 3.88 1.00 -14.44
C LEU A 31 4.76 0.34 -15.52
N ASP A 32 4.33 -0.80 -16.02
CA ASP A 32 5.11 -1.61 -16.97
C ASP A 32 6.53 -1.84 -16.42
N SER A 33 6.60 -2.31 -15.19
CA SER A 33 7.86 -2.48 -14.46
C SER A 33 7.89 -3.82 -13.74
N GLY A 34 9.02 -4.13 -13.12
CA GLY A 34 9.21 -5.34 -12.32
C GLY A 34 9.69 -5.00 -10.92
N LEU A 35 9.03 -4.06 -10.26
CA LEU A 35 9.43 -3.62 -8.93
C LEU A 35 9.24 -4.72 -7.89
N THR A 36 10.25 -4.86 -7.03
CA THR A 36 10.17 -5.72 -5.86
C THR A 36 9.47 -4.94 -4.75
N ILE A 37 8.49 -5.57 -4.10
CA ILE A 37 7.74 -4.94 -3.02
C ILE A 37 7.87 -5.82 -1.78
N GLU A 38 8.20 -5.19 -0.65
CA GLU A 38 8.29 -5.88 0.64
C GLU A 38 7.20 -5.38 1.57
N TYR A 39 6.63 -6.28 2.36
CA TYR A 39 5.56 -5.98 3.30
C TYR A 39 5.93 -6.46 4.69
N ALA A 40 5.58 -5.66 5.70
CA ALA A 40 5.72 -6.04 7.10
C ALA A 40 4.39 -5.77 7.80
N HIS A 41 3.84 -6.77 8.46
CA HIS A 41 2.55 -6.69 9.15
C HIS A 41 2.76 -6.78 10.65
N VAL A 42 2.35 -5.75 11.39
CA VAL A 42 2.41 -5.72 12.85
C VAL A 42 1.07 -5.18 13.36
N TYR A 43 0.30 -6.02 14.03
CA TYR A 43 -1.04 -5.67 14.53
C TYR A 43 -1.94 -5.14 13.40
N ASP A 44 -2.38 -3.88 13.49
CA ASP A 44 -3.26 -3.28 12.48
C ASP A 44 -2.47 -2.47 11.44
N VAL A 45 -1.16 -2.57 11.45
CA VAL A 45 -0.27 -1.76 10.61
C VAL A 45 0.43 -2.64 9.58
N ILE A 46 0.42 -2.18 8.33
CA ILE A 46 1.14 -2.81 7.25
C ILE A 46 2.12 -1.80 6.68
N ASN A 47 3.42 -2.12 6.73
CA ASN A 47 4.45 -1.26 6.15
C ASN A 47 4.82 -1.80 4.78
N ILE A 48 4.84 -0.92 3.79
CA ILE A 48 5.13 -1.28 2.40
C ILE A 48 6.42 -0.62 1.96
N SER A 49 7.34 -1.39 1.42
CA SER A 49 8.65 -0.92 0.97
C SER A 49 8.89 -1.26 -0.49
N PHE A 50 9.57 -0.36 -1.19
CA PHE A 50 10.04 -0.58 -2.56
C PHE A 50 11.58 -0.45 -2.54
N PRO A 51 12.29 -1.47 -2.06
CA PRO A 51 13.71 -1.35 -1.74
C PRO A 51 14.61 -0.96 -2.93
N GLU A 52 14.15 -1.21 -4.15
CA GLU A 52 14.92 -0.87 -5.33
C GLU A 52 14.89 0.61 -5.70
N VAL A 53 13.83 1.33 -5.29
CA VAL A 53 13.62 2.72 -5.72
C VAL A 53 13.45 3.69 -4.55
N ILE A 54 13.10 3.21 -3.37
CA ILE A 54 12.85 4.06 -2.20
C ILE A 54 13.56 3.47 -0.99
N ASN A 55 14.32 4.30 -0.28
CA ASN A 55 14.97 3.87 0.96
C ASN A 55 13.98 3.84 2.11
N GLY A 56 13.99 2.75 2.86
CA GLY A 56 13.12 2.60 4.03
C GLY A 56 11.67 2.30 3.67
N ILE A 57 10.78 2.51 4.63
CA ILE A 57 9.36 2.24 4.46
C ILE A 57 8.72 3.35 3.64
N ALA A 58 8.15 2.98 2.49
CA ALA A 58 7.54 3.97 1.59
C ALA A 58 6.15 4.38 2.06
N PHE A 59 5.34 3.41 2.45
CA PHE A 59 3.95 3.65 2.86
C PHE A 59 3.61 2.85 4.10
N THR A 60 2.69 3.39 4.89
CA THR A 60 2.13 2.69 6.06
C THR A 60 0.62 2.67 5.91
N VAL A 61 0.05 1.48 6.00
CA VAL A 61 -1.40 1.27 5.94
C VAL A 61 -1.88 0.83 7.30
N ILE A 62 -2.87 1.53 7.85
CA ILE A 62 -3.45 1.21 9.15
C ILE A 62 -4.91 0.84 8.92
N ALA A 63 -5.26 -0.42 9.23
CA ALA A 63 -6.62 -0.92 9.03
C ALA A 63 -7.41 -0.82 10.32
N SER A 64 -8.61 -0.24 10.24
CA SER A 64 -9.54 -0.21 11.36
C SER A 64 -10.91 -0.67 10.87
N VAL A 65 -11.87 -0.75 11.79
CA VAL A 65 -13.21 -1.29 11.49
C VAL A 65 -13.91 -0.50 10.39
N ASP A 66 -13.83 0.82 10.48
CA ASP A 66 -14.58 1.72 9.59
C ASP A 66 -13.75 2.31 8.45
N GLU A 67 -12.44 2.31 8.58
CA GLU A 67 -11.59 2.99 7.62
C GLU A 67 -10.20 2.41 7.54
N VAL A 68 -9.53 2.71 6.44
CA VAL A 68 -8.14 2.35 6.22
C VAL A 68 -7.38 3.64 6.00
N LEU A 69 -6.34 3.87 6.80
CA LEU A 69 -5.50 5.05 6.69
C LEU A 69 -4.23 4.71 5.92
N LEU A 70 -3.89 5.57 4.97
CA LEU A 70 -2.67 5.44 4.20
C LEU A 70 -1.77 6.62 4.48
N GLU A 71 -0.57 6.36 4.97
CA GLU A 71 0.45 7.39 5.20
C GLU A 71 1.61 7.18 4.25
N LYS A 72 2.09 8.27 3.68
CA LYS A 72 3.26 8.25 2.83
C LYS A 72 4.48 8.65 3.67
N ASN A 73 5.44 7.75 3.84
CA ASN A 73 6.64 7.96 4.61
C ASN A 73 7.77 8.40 3.67
N GLU A 74 7.73 9.65 3.26
CA GLU A 74 8.62 10.15 2.23
C GLU A 74 9.76 10.96 2.81
N GLU A 75 11.01 10.58 2.46
CA GLU A 75 12.19 11.36 2.75
C GLU A 75 13.15 11.21 1.57
N ASN A 76 13.46 12.31 0.88
CA ASN A 76 14.46 12.35 -0.18
C ASN A 76 14.30 11.24 -1.24
N ILE A 77 13.12 11.17 -1.83
CA ILE A 77 12.81 10.14 -2.80
C ILE A 77 13.08 10.64 -4.23
N ASP A 78 13.92 9.91 -4.95
CA ASP A 78 14.20 10.20 -6.36
C ASP A 78 13.18 9.57 -7.30
N TYR A 79 12.27 8.78 -6.78
CA TYR A 79 11.23 8.11 -7.55
C TYR A 79 9.89 8.80 -7.34
N ASP A 80 9.00 8.73 -8.34
CA ASP A 80 7.69 9.37 -8.25
C ASP A 80 6.78 8.62 -7.28
N SER A 81 6.92 8.94 -5.99
CA SER A 81 6.13 8.32 -4.94
C SER A 81 4.64 8.69 -5.03
N ALA A 82 4.32 9.84 -5.62
CA ALA A 82 2.92 10.25 -5.80
C ALA A 82 2.20 9.30 -6.76
N LEU A 83 2.90 8.82 -7.79
CA LEU A 83 2.34 7.85 -8.72
C LEU A 83 2.08 6.52 -8.03
N LEU A 84 3.03 6.05 -7.23
CA LEU A 84 2.86 4.82 -6.45
C LEU A 84 1.72 4.95 -5.45
N GLU A 85 1.64 6.10 -4.78
CA GLU A 85 0.56 6.37 -3.83
C GLU A 85 -0.81 6.34 -4.52
N GLY A 86 -0.91 6.96 -5.69
CA GLY A 86 -2.16 6.98 -6.44
C GLY A 86 -2.63 5.57 -6.80
N HIS A 87 -1.73 4.72 -7.25
CA HIS A 87 -2.08 3.33 -7.57
C HIS A 87 -2.45 2.54 -6.32
N LEU A 88 -1.76 2.78 -5.21
CA LEU A 88 -2.08 2.10 -3.96
C LEU A 88 -3.46 2.52 -3.44
N ILE A 89 -3.79 3.81 -3.55
CA ILE A 89 -5.12 4.32 -3.18
C ILE A 89 -6.19 3.63 -4.01
N ASP A 90 -6.01 3.58 -5.33
CA ASP A 90 -6.96 2.94 -6.23
C ASP A 90 -7.15 1.46 -5.89
N PHE A 91 -6.06 0.77 -5.60
CA PHE A 91 -6.11 -0.64 -5.21
C PHE A 91 -6.90 -0.83 -3.92
N LEU A 92 -6.59 -0.02 -2.90
CA LEU A 92 -7.28 -0.12 -1.61
C LEU A 92 -8.75 0.21 -1.72
N LYS A 93 -9.11 1.22 -2.51
CA LYS A 93 -10.51 1.55 -2.74
C LYS A 93 -11.26 0.39 -3.40
N GLU A 94 -10.64 -0.24 -4.38
CA GLU A 94 -11.23 -1.38 -5.06
C GLU A 94 -11.50 -2.54 -4.10
N LYS A 95 -10.58 -2.79 -3.16
CA LYS A 95 -10.69 -3.91 -2.23
C LYS A 95 -11.54 -3.62 -1.00
N CYS A 96 -11.55 -2.39 -0.53
CA CYS A 96 -12.22 -2.01 0.72
C CYS A 96 -13.60 -1.37 0.53
N GLU A 97 -13.83 -0.72 -0.58
CA GLU A 97 -15.11 -0.05 -0.89
C GLU A 97 -15.99 -0.81 -1.89
#